data_5921186e1e2fda03b1afaac0386d4df7
#
_entry.id   5921186e1e2fda03b1afaac0386d4df7
#
_cell.length_a   1.000
_cell.length_b   1.000
_cell.length_c   1.000
_cell.angle_alpha   90.00
_cell.angle_beta   90.00
_cell.angle_gamma   90.00
#
_symmetry.space_group_name_H-M   'P 1'
#
loop_
_entity.id
_entity.type
_entity.pdbx_description
1 polymer ?
#
loop_
_entity_poly.entity_id
_entity_poly.type
_entity_poly.pdbx_seq_one_letter_code
_entity_poly.pdbx_strand_id
1 'polypeptide(L)'
;FFFQAQDGIRHCLLSRGLGDVYKRQPLYFAERLSKHYGTGSIWLKREDLNHTGAHKINNTIGQILLAKHMGKKRIIAETGAGQHGVATATVAARLGLECHIYMGAEDVIRQSLNVYRIKLLGAKVHSVDSGSATLKDALNEALRDWVTNVDDTYYIIGSVTGPHPYPMIVRDFNSVVGEELINQSSELFNAMPDAIVACVGGGSNAMGVFYPFINVNQTRLIGVEAGGKGVETGEHAAPLNDGEPGVLHGALSYLMQDDKGQVKETKSVSAGLDYPGVGPEHSWLKDSGRAEYVAVSDEDALQAFHEVSEFEGIIPALETAHAFAYLDTLMKEFDSSANVVVNVSGRGDKDINTVAEIDGIKV
;
A
#
# COMPACT_ATOMS: atom_id res chain seq x y z
N PHE A 1 -11.76 17.40 15.91
CA PHE A 1 -12.82 16.41 15.67
C PHE A 1 -12.26 15.06 15.25
N PHE A 2 -11.22 14.99 14.39
CA PHE A 2 -10.64 13.71 13.93
C PHE A 2 -9.74 13.03 14.97
N PHE A 3 -8.95 13.75 15.76
CA PHE A 3 -8.13 13.16 16.85
C PHE A 3 -8.97 12.47 17.91
N GLN A 4 -10.11 13.04 18.28
CA GLN A 4 -11.09 12.39 19.17
C GLN A 4 -11.77 11.18 18.52
N ALA A 5 -11.85 11.15 17.18
CA ALA A 5 -12.38 10.00 16.44
C ALA A 5 -11.43 8.80 16.46
N GLN A 6 -10.10 8.99 16.37
CA GLN A 6 -9.14 7.88 16.46
C GLN A 6 -9.14 7.19 17.84
N ASP A 7 -9.16 7.96 18.93
CA ASP A 7 -9.29 7.39 20.27
C ASP A 7 -10.64 6.73 20.50
N GLY A 8 -11.71 7.32 19.99
CA GLY A 8 -13.04 6.74 19.98
C GLY A 8 -13.14 5.46 19.14
N ILE A 9 -12.44 5.40 18.02
CA ILE A 9 -12.34 4.23 17.15
C ILE A 9 -11.54 3.13 17.83
N ARG A 10 -10.38 3.43 18.45
CA ARG A 10 -9.59 2.47 19.24
C ARG A 10 -10.40 1.89 20.39
N HIS A 11 -11.12 2.72 21.13
CA HIS A 11 -11.98 2.28 22.23
C HIS A 11 -13.17 1.44 21.73
N CYS A 12 -13.76 1.82 20.60
CA CYS A 12 -14.85 1.08 19.96
C CYS A 12 -14.39 -0.26 19.38
N LEU A 13 -13.15 -0.35 18.87
CA LEU A 13 -12.52 -1.59 18.39
C LEU A 13 -12.39 -2.60 19.51
N LEU A 14 -11.86 -2.19 20.66
CA LEU A 14 -11.70 -3.05 21.84
C LEU A 14 -13.04 -3.51 22.40
N SER A 15 -14.02 -2.61 22.52
CA SER A 15 -15.35 -2.92 23.08
C SER A 15 -16.22 -3.81 22.19
N ARG A 16 -15.93 -3.89 20.87
CA ARG A 16 -16.70 -4.67 19.87
C ARG A 16 -16.01 -5.94 19.39
N GLY A 17 -14.91 -6.37 20.05
CA GLY A 17 -14.16 -7.57 19.67
C GLY A 17 -13.39 -7.43 18.35
N LEU A 18 -13.13 -6.20 17.89
CA LEU A 18 -12.27 -5.91 16.75
C LEU A 18 -10.79 -5.75 17.16
N GLY A 19 -10.49 -5.80 18.46
CA GLY A 19 -9.13 -5.76 18.99
C GLY A 19 -8.25 -6.92 18.54
N ASP A 20 -8.85 -8.05 18.13
CA ASP A 20 -8.11 -9.17 17.52
C ASP A 20 -7.72 -8.92 16.05
N VAL A 21 -8.40 -7.97 15.39
CA VAL A 21 -8.14 -7.61 13.99
C VAL A 21 -7.10 -6.51 13.89
N TYR A 22 -7.04 -5.63 14.89
CA TYR A 22 -6.03 -4.58 14.99
C TYR A 22 -5.07 -4.85 16.16
N LYS A 23 -3.78 -4.95 15.85
CA LYS A 23 -2.70 -5.08 16.84
C LYS A 23 -1.54 -4.19 16.42
N ARG A 24 -0.85 -3.56 17.40
CA ARG A 24 0.43 -2.86 17.18
C ARG A 24 1.43 -3.82 16.53
N GLN A 25 1.89 -3.48 15.33
CA GLN A 25 2.87 -4.30 14.61
C GLN A 25 4.29 -4.00 15.08
N PRO A 26 5.16 -5.03 15.21
CA PRO A 26 6.51 -4.82 15.73
C PRO A 26 7.39 -4.03 14.76
N LEU A 27 8.38 -3.34 15.35
CA LEU A 27 9.58 -2.90 14.67
C LEU A 27 10.65 -3.97 14.92
N TYR A 28 11.07 -4.66 13.86
CA TYR A 28 11.96 -5.81 13.88
C TYR A 28 13.36 -5.42 13.40
N PHE A 29 14.40 -5.78 14.15
CA PHE A 29 15.78 -5.58 13.73
C PHE A 29 16.19 -6.67 12.73
N ALA A 30 16.49 -6.29 11.50
CA ALA A 30 16.92 -7.18 10.42
C ALA A 30 18.44 -7.39 10.51
N GLU A 31 18.86 -8.29 11.40
CA GLU A 31 20.29 -8.49 11.75
C GLU A 31 21.12 -8.95 10.54
N ARG A 32 20.62 -9.92 9.75
CA ARG A 32 21.37 -10.47 8.62
C ARG A 32 21.43 -9.50 7.46
N LEU A 33 20.35 -8.77 7.19
CA LEU A 33 20.37 -7.68 6.19
C LEU A 33 21.32 -6.58 6.61
N SER A 34 21.29 -6.14 7.88
CA SER A 34 22.22 -5.12 8.39
C SER A 34 23.68 -5.56 8.25
N LYS A 35 23.98 -6.84 8.52
CA LYS A 35 25.33 -7.40 8.31
C LYS A 35 25.71 -7.48 6.83
N HIS A 36 24.75 -7.80 5.93
CA HIS A 36 24.99 -7.89 4.51
C HIS A 36 25.46 -6.53 3.93
N TYR A 37 24.76 -5.45 4.27
CA TYR A 37 25.15 -4.11 3.82
C TYR A 37 26.38 -3.55 4.55
N GLY A 38 26.65 -4.00 5.75
CA GLY A 38 27.83 -3.62 6.54
C GLY A 38 27.85 -2.16 7.03
N THR A 39 26.77 -1.41 6.83
CA THR A 39 26.60 -0.02 7.24
C THR A 39 25.22 0.18 7.84
N GLY A 40 25.13 0.85 8.99
CA GLY A 40 23.87 1.15 9.66
C GLY A 40 23.08 -0.06 10.15
N SER A 41 21.93 0.21 10.71
CA SER A 41 20.96 -0.78 11.20
C SER A 41 19.69 -0.72 10.38
N ILE A 42 19.24 -1.87 9.86
CA ILE A 42 17.99 -1.99 9.11
C ILE A 42 16.91 -2.52 10.03
N TRP A 43 15.81 -1.80 10.09
CA TRP A 43 14.64 -2.11 10.90
C TRP A 43 13.42 -2.31 9.98
N LEU A 44 12.58 -3.28 10.29
CA LEU A 44 11.39 -3.60 9.51
C LEU A 44 10.13 -3.26 10.32
N LYS A 45 9.33 -2.32 9.83
CA LYS A 45 7.97 -2.11 10.37
C LYS A 45 7.05 -3.15 9.74
N ARG A 46 6.62 -4.13 10.53
CA ARG A 46 6.05 -5.41 10.09
C ARG A 46 4.52 -5.36 9.85
N GLU A 47 4.06 -4.52 8.94
CA GLU A 47 2.62 -4.45 8.56
C GLU A 47 2.12 -5.72 7.83
N ASP A 48 3.02 -6.57 7.36
CA ASP A 48 2.75 -7.91 6.84
C ASP A 48 2.18 -8.89 7.90
N LEU A 49 2.41 -8.62 9.17
CA LEU A 49 1.87 -9.39 10.30
C LEU A 49 0.44 -8.99 10.70
N ASN A 50 -0.14 -8.00 10.05
CA ASN A 50 -1.55 -7.66 10.24
C ASN A 50 -2.47 -8.85 9.94
N HIS A 51 -3.67 -8.85 10.50
CA HIS A 51 -4.65 -9.95 10.40
C HIS A 51 -4.88 -10.45 8.95
N THR A 52 -4.89 -9.56 7.97
CA THR A 52 -5.09 -9.94 6.55
C THR A 52 -3.78 -10.08 5.76
N GLY A 53 -2.63 -9.88 6.42
CA GLY A 53 -1.30 -9.98 5.80
C GLY A 53 -0.83 -8.71 5.11
N ALA A 54 -1.43 -7.54 5.37
CA ALA A 54 -1.02 -6.26 4.82
C ALA A 54 -1.59 -5.08 5.61
N HIS A 55 -1.02 -3.88 5.44
CA HIS A 55 -1.45 -2.61 6.04
C HIS A 55 -2.90 -2.22 5.74
N LYS A 56 -3.50 -2.76 4.69
CA LYS A 56 -4.84 -2.38 4.21
C LYS A 56 -5.92 -2.51 5.28
N ILE A 57 -5.75 -3.41 6.24
CA ILE A 57 -6.73 -3.61 7.32
C ILE A 57 -6.89 -2.37 8.20
N ASN A 58 -5.83 -1.58 8.40
CA ASN A 58 -5.87 -0.35 9.22
C ASN A 58 -6.92 0.62 8.67
N ASN A 59 -6.86 0.89 7.37
CA ASN A 59 -7.79 1.74 6.67
C ASN A 59 -9.22 1.15 6.63
N THR A 60 -9.36 -0.13 6.29
CA THR A 60 -10.69 -0.74 6.12
C THR A 60 -11.47 -0.82 7.42
N ILE A 61 -10.81 -1.04 8.57
CA ILE A 61 -11.44 -0.98 9.89
C ILE A 61 -12.02 0.42 10.13
N GLY A 62 -11.25 1.48 9.90
CA GLY A 62 -11.72 2.84 10.08
C GLY A 62 -12.93 3.16 9.20
N GLN A 63 -12.83 2.87 7.91
CA GLN A 63 -13.89 3.16 6.96
C GLN A 63 -15.16 2.32 7.19
N ILE A 64 -15.05 1.04 7.56
CA ILE A 64 -16.24 0.22 7.82
C ILE A 64 -17.01 0.67 9.06
N LEU A 65 -16.30 1.17 10.09
CA LEU A 65 -16.94 1.74 11.27
C LEU A 65 -17.64 3.06 10.93
N LEU A 66 -17.03 3.87 10.08
CA LEU A 66 -17.66 5.09 9.56
C LEU A 66 -18.93 4.75 8.75
N ALA A 67 -18.85 3.79 7.83
CA ALA A 67 -20.00 3.31 7.06
C ALA A 67 -21.14 2.85 7.95
N LYS A 68 -20.82 2.08 8.99
CA LYS A 68 -21.82 1.61 9.97
C LYS A 68 -22.43 2.77 10.77
N HIS A 69 -21.63 3.75 11.18
CA HIS A 69 -22.12 4.96 11.86
C HIS A 69 -23.07 5.77 10.96
N MET A 70 -22.78 5.82 9.66
CA MET A 70 -23.65 6.47 8.65
C MET A 70 -24.90 5.65 8.30
N GLY A 71 -25.10 4.46 8.88
CA GLY A 71 -26.25 3.57 8.61
C GLY A 71 -26.22 2.89 7.25
N LYS A 72 -25.05 2.82 6.60
CA LYS A 72 -24.89 2.14 5.30
C LYS A 72 -25.03 0.64 5.45
N LYS A 73 -25.64 0.00 4.45
CA LYS A 73 -25.96 -1.44 4.46
C LYS A 73 -25.09 -2.26 3.53
N ARG A 74 -24.58 -1.61 2.49
CA ARG A 74 -23.78 -2.20 1.42
C ARG A 74 -22.40 -1.53 1.37
N ILE A 75 -21.38 -2.35 1.20
CA ILE A 75 -19.98 -1.93 1.07
C ILE A 75 -19.50 -2.30 -0.32
N ILE A 76 -18.80 -1.39 -0.96
CA ILE A 76 -18.07 -1.67 -2.18
C ILE A 76 -16.61 -1.27 -2.03
N ALA A 77 -15.72 -1.93 -2.77
CA ALA A 77 -14.32 -1.58 -2.89
C ALA A 77 -13.76 -2.01 -4.24
N GLU A 78 -12.72 -1.34 -4.69
CA GLU A 78 -11.85 -1.79 -5.77
C GLU A 78 -10.66 -2.59 -5.22
N THR A 79 -10.02 -3.38 -6.06
CA THR A 79 -8.74 -4.02 -5.71
C THR A 79 -7.96 -4.43 -6.95
N GLY A 80 -6.61 -4.29 -6.92
CA GLY A 80 -5.69 -4.84 -7.90
C GLY A 80 -5.07 -6.14 -7.38
N ALA A 81 -4.05 -6.05 -6.52
CA ALA A 81 -3.41 -7.21 -5.89
C ALA A 81 -4.33 -8.07 -4.99
N GLY A 82 -5.59 -7.67 -4.80
CA GLY A 82 -6.56 -8.40 -3.98
C GLY A 82 -6.47 -8.14 -2.48
N GLN A 83 -5.40 -7.57 -1.97
CA GLN A 83 -5.21 -7.36 -0.52
C GLN A 83 -6.23 -6.38 0.09
N HIS A 84 -6.58 -5.31 -0.63
CA HIS A 84 -7.63 -4.39 -0.19
C HIS A 84 -9.00 -5.07 -0.20
N GLY A 85 -9.29 -5.84 -1.25
CA GLY A 85 -10.52 -6.65 -1.34
C GLY A 85 -10.65 -7.64 -0.19
N VAL A 86 -9.59 -8.37 0.16
CA VAL A 86 -9.55 -9.29 1.31
C VAL A 86 -9.79 -8.55 2.61
N ALA A 87 -9.13 -7.41 2.83
CA ALA A 87 -9.30 -6.61 4.03
C ALA A 87 -10.73 -6.08 4.17
N THR A 88 -11.31 -5.55 3.08
CA THR A 88 -12.70 -5.06 3.04
C THR A 88 -13.70 -6.18 3.28
N ALA A 89 -13.54 -7.33 2.59
CA ALA A 89 -14.40 -8.49 2.80
C ALA A 89 -14.33 -9.01 4.25
N THR A 90 -13.14 -9.00 4.86
CA THR A 90 -12.95 -9.42 6.26
C THR A 90 -13.75 -8.55 7.22
N VAL A 91 -13.64 -7.23 7.12
CA VAL A 91 -14.36 -6.33 8.04
C VAL A 91 -15.86 -6.31 7.76
N ALA A 92 -16.27 -6.45 6.50
CA ALA A 92 -17.68 -6.57 6.12
C ALA A 92 -18.32 -7.84 6.68
N ALA A 93 -17.66 -8.99 6.53
CA ALA A 93 -18.08 -10.26 7.11
C ALA A 93 -18.24 -10.17 8.64
N ARG A 94 -17.23 -9.56 9.32
CA ARG A 94 -17.24 -9.39 10.77
C ARG A 94 -18.40 -8.53 11.28
N LEU A 95 -18.86 -7.56 10.48
CA LEU A 95 -19.94 -6.65 10.85
C LEU A 95 -21.29 -7.00 10.22
N GLY A 96 -21.36 -8.07 9.42
CA GLY A 96 -22.60 -8.54 8.78
C GLY A 96 -23.12 -7.58 7.69
N LEU A 97 -22.23 -6.91 6.95
CA LEU A 97 -22.59 -6.01 5.86
C LEU A 97 -22.42 -6.69 4.50
N GLU A 98 -23.32 -6.41 3.56
CA GLU A 98 -23.16 -6.86 2.18
C GLU A 98 -21.91 -6.22 1.55
N CYS A 99 -21.09 -7.05 0.83
CA CYS A 99 -19.81 -6.61 0.30
C CYS A 99 -19.64 -7.00 -1.17
N HIS A 100 -19.26 -6.01 -2.00
CA HIS A 100 -18.99 -6.17 -3.42
C HIS A 100 -17.59 -5.64 -3.74
N ILE A 101 -16.77 -6.45 -4.39
CA ILE A 101 -15.39 -6.12 -4.74
C ILE A 101 -15.26 -6.06 -6.26
N TYR A 102 -14.82 -4.93 -6.77
CA TYR A 102 -14.49 -4.71 -8.19
C TYR A 102 -13.01 -5.00 -8.42
N MET A 103 -12.72 -5.82 -9.42
CA MET A 103 -11.35 -6.24 -9.74
C MET A 103 -11.19 -6.39 -11.24
N GLY A 104 -10.12 -5.88 -11.82
CA GLY A 104 -9.84 -6.05 -13.24
C GLY A 104 -9.68 -7.52 -13.61
N ALA A 105 -10.12 -7.92 -14.81
CA ALA A 105 -10.10 -9.32 -15.25
C ALA A 105 -8.67 -9.88 -15.28
N GLU A 106 -7.68 -9.09 -15.68
CA GLU A 106 -6.25 -9.44 -15.60
C GLU A 106 -5.81 -9.74 -14.17
N ASP A 107 -6.21 -8.88 -13.22
CA ASP A 107 -5.90 -9.03 -11.81
C ASP A 107 -6.61 -10.23 -11.17
N VAL A 108 -7.85 -10.54 -11.59
CA VAL A 108 -8.60 -11.75 -11.15
C VAL A 108 -7.80 -13.02 -11.45
N ILE A 109 -7.14 -13.07 -12.61
CA ILE A 109 -6.31 -14.22 -13.02
C ILE A 109 -5.01 -14.24 -12.21
N ARG A 110 -4.26 -13.12 -12.21
CA ARG A 110 -2.96 -12.99 -11.53
C ARG A 110 -3.05 -13.27 -10.02
N GLN A 111 -4.16 -12.89 -9.39
CA GLN A 111 -4.36 -12.92 -7.94
C GLN A 111 -5.51 -13.86 -7.52
N SER A 112 -5.65 -14.99 -8.18
CA SER A 112 -6.74 -15.96 -7.98
C SER A 112 -6.88 -16.44 -6.52
N LEU A 113 -5.76 -16.56 -5.78
CA LEU A 113 -5.78 -16.92 -4.36
C LEU A 113 -6.54 -15.87 -3.52
N ASN A 114 -6.30 -14.58 -3.75
CA ASN A 114 -7.01 -13.51 -3.05
C ASN A 114 -8.48 -13.44 -3.49
N VAL A 115 -8.78 -13.69 -4.77
CA VAL A 115 -10.16 -13.81 -5.27
C VAL A 115 -10.92 -14.90 -4.50
N TYR A 116 -10.29 -16.07 -4.31
CA TYR A 116 -10.90 -17.15 -3.54
C TYR A 116 -11.12 -16.74 -2.07
N ARG A 117 -10.13 -16.09 -1.43
CA ARG A 117 -10.26 -15.60 -0.04
C ARG A 117 -11.41 -14.60 0.10
N ILE A 118 -11.58 -13.67 -0.85
CA ILE A 118 -12.69 -12.69 -0.87
C ILE A 118 -14.04 -13.41 -0.93
N LYS A 119 -14.17 -14.41 -1.83
CA LYS A 119 -15.39 -15.19 -1.97
C LYS A 119 -15.67 -16.04 -0.72
N LEU A 120 -14.65 -16.64 -0.11
CA LEU A 120 -14.76 -17.41 1.14
C LEU A 120 -15.26 -16.55 2.30
N LEU A 121 -14.93 -15.26 2.32
CA LEU A 121 -15.41 -14.27 3.29
C LEU A 121 -16.84 -13.78 3.00
N GLY A 122 -17.50 -14.31 1.97
CA GLY A 122 -18.90 -14.03 1.63
C GLY A 122 -19.09 -12.79 0.73
N ALA A 123 -18.03 -12.15 0.29
CA ALA A 123 -18.13 -11.02 -0.64
C ALA A 123 -18.30 -11.47 -2.09
N LYS A 124 -18.99 -10.66 -2.91
CA LYS A 124 -19.13 -10.86 -4.35
C LYS A 124 -17.98 -10.17 -5.08
N VAL A 125 -17.34 -10.87 -6.02
CA VAL A 125 -16.29 -10.31 -6.87
C VAL A 125 -16.89 -10.03 -8.24
N HIS A 126 -16.74 -8.77 -8.71
CA HIS A 126 -17.13 -8.30 -10.03
C HIS A 126 -15.87 -8.14 -10.88
N SER A 127 -15.71 -8.99 -11.90
CA SER A 127 -14.66 -8.87 -12.90
C SER A 127 -14.97 -7.72 -13.83
N VAL A 128 -13.97 -6.86 -14.08
CA VAL A 128 -14.08 -5.70 -14.96
C VAL A 128 -13.22 -5.94 -16.19
N ASP A 129 -13.87 -6.09 -17.34
CA ASP A 129 -13.23 -6.44 -18.61
C ASP A 129 -12.95 -5.20 -19.49
N SER A 130 -13.38 -4.00 -19.07
CA SER A 130 -13.22 -2.76 -19.81
C SER A 130 -11.80 -2.17 -19.67
N GLY A 131 -11.38 -1.40 -20.67
CA GLY A 131 -10.08 -0.72 -20.66
C GLY A 131 -8.90 -1.69 -20.66
N SER A 132 -7.94 -1.48 -19.78
CA SER A 132 -6.80 -2.39 -19.55
C SER A 132 -7.15 -3.59 -18.65
N ALA A 133 -8.40 -3.68 -18.18
CA ALA A 133 -8.85 -4.72 -17.26
C ALA A 133 -8.01 -4.86 -15.98
N THR A 134 -7.47 -3.75 -15.46
CA THR A 134 -6.64 -3.66 -14.26
C THR A 134 -7.27 -2.78 -13.19
N LEU A 135 -6.52 -2.47 -12.12
CA LEU A 135 -6.96 -1.66 -10.98
C LEU A 135 -7.63 -0.33 -11.38
N LYS A 136 -7.10 0.38 -12.39
CA LYS A 136 -7.66 1.66 -12.86
C LYS A 136 -9.13 1.50 -13.28
N ASP A 137 -9.45 0.45 -14.03
CA ASP A 137 -10.79 0.22 -14.54
C ASP A 137 -11.74 -0.32 -13.46
N ALA A 138 -11.23 -1.15 -12.55
CA ALA A 138 -11.95 -1.57 -11.34
C ALA A 138 -12.38 -0.37 -10.49
N LEU A 139 -11.50 0.63 -10.31
CA LEU A 139 -11.78 1.86 -9.59
C LEU A 139 -12.87 2.68 -10.28
N ASN A 140 -12.82 2.79 -11.62
CA ASN A 140 -13.86 3.46 -12.40
C ASN A 140 -15.25 2.82 -12.20
N GLU A 141 -15.34 1.48 -12.24
CA GLU A 141 -16.60 0.77 -12.03
C GLU A 141 -17.10 0.91 -10.59
N ALA A 142 -16.22 0.82 -9.61
CA ALA A 142 -16.59 1.06 -8.21
C ALA A 142 -17.15 2.47 -7.99
N LEU A 143 -16.53 3.49 -8.60
CA LEU A 143 -17.04 4.87 -8.56
C LEU A 143 -18.43 5.01 -9.22
N ARG A 144 -18.66 4.36 -10.37
CA ARG A 144 -19.97 4.38 -11.06
C ARG A 144 -21.06 3.74 -10.20
N ASP A 145 -20.78 2.58 -9.61
CA ASP A 145 -21.69 1.93 -8.69
C ASP A 145 -21.98 2.81 -7.48
N TRP A 146 -20.93 3.37 -6.88
CA TRP A 146 -21.07 4.21 -5.68
C TRP A 146 -21.96 5.43 -5.92
N VAL A 147 -21.74 6.20 -6.99
CA VAL A 147 -22.55 7.40 -7.25
C VAL A 147 -24.00 7.05 -7.59
N THR A 148 -24.24 5.85 -8.13
CA THR A 148 -25.59 5.36 -8.44
C THR A 148 -26.35 4.95 -7.18
N ASN A 149 -25.65 4.40 -6.17
CA ASN A 149 -26.24 3.78 -4.98
C ASN A 149 -25.77 4.47 -3.69
N VAL A 150 -25.47 5.76 -3.72
CA VAL A 150 -24.85 6.49 -2.62
C VAL A 150 -25.67 6.48 -1.32
N ASP A 151 -26.99 6.35 -1.41
CA ASP A 151 -27.88 6.42 -0.24
C ASP A 151 -27.67 5.26 0.74
N ASP A 152 -27.47 4.05 0.27
CA ASP A 152 -27.31 2.85 1.09
C ASP A 152 -25.91 2.24 1.04
N THR A 153 -25.08 2.67 0.11
CA THR A 153 -23.75 2.11 -0.18
C THR A 153 -22.63 3.03 0.30
N TYR A 154 -21.62 2.44 0.90
CA TYR A 154 -20.36 3.11 1.24
C TYR A 154 -19.22 2.53 0.40
N TYR A 155 -18.44 3.40 -0.23
CA TYR A 155 -17.24 3.03 -0.96
C TYR A 155 -16.03 3.08 -0.03
N ILE A 156 -15.47 1.90 0.30
CA ILE A 156 -14.21 1.79 1.03
C ILE A 156 -13.07 1.85 0.02
N ILE A 157 -12.52 3.04 -0.21
CA ILE A 157 -11.39 3.22 -1.13
C ILE A 157 -10.09 2.68 -0.53
N GLY A 158 -9.28 2.02 -1.36
CA GLY A 158 -8.10 1.28 -0.92
C GLY A 158 -6.81 2.07 -0.85
N SER A 159 -6.77 3.28 -1.41
CA SER A 159 -5.55 4.09 -1.47
C SER A 159 -5.82 5.57 -1.17
N VAL A 160 -4.76 6.36 -1.05
CA VAL A 160 -4.82 7.84 -0.84
C VAL A 160 -5.09 8.57 -2.17
N THR A 161 -5.88 7.95 -3.04
CA THR A 161 -6.30 8.48 -4.35
C THR A 161 -7.77 8.86 -4.34
N GLY A 162 -8.29 9.40 -5.43
CA GLY A 162 -9.69 9.78 -5.53
C GLY A 162 -9.98 11.19 -5.01
N PRO A 163 -11.28 11.61 -5.06
CA PRO A 163 -11.66 12.96 -4.68
C PRO A 163 -11.59 13.16 -3.17
N HIS A 164 -11.44 14.42 -2.74
CA HIS A 164 -11.61 14.75 -1.33
C HIS A 164 -13.01 14.32 -0.82
N PRO A 165 -13.13 13.69 0.37
CA PRO A 165 -12.12 13.57 1.44
C PRO A 165 -11.35 12.23 1.45
N TYR A 166 -11.44 11.39 0.44
CA TYR A 166 -10.87 10.03 0.47
C TYR A 166 -9.36 9.98 0.75
N PRO A 167 -8.50 10.79 0.11
CA PRO A 167 -7.07 10.78 0.44
C PRO A 167 -6.81 11.01 1.93
N MET A 168 -7.50 12.00 2.52
CA MET A 168 -7.39 12.32 3.94
C MET A 168 -7.89 11.18 4.83
N ILE A 169 -9.05 10.58 4.52
CA ILE A 169 -9.61 9.46 5.30
C ILE A 169 -8.64 8.28 5.32
N VAL A 170 -8.13 7.89 4.16
CA VAL A 170 -7.21 6.76 4.04
C VAL A 170 -5.88 7.04 4.73
N ARG A 171 -5.33 8.24 4.56
CA ARG A 171 -4.13 8.70 5.28
C ARG A 171 -4.30 8.61 6.78
N ASP A 172 -5.36 9.23 7.32
CA ASP A 172 -5.58 9.33 8.76
C ASP A 172 -5.74 7.95 9.41
N PHE A 173 -6.44 7.02 8.75
CA PHE A 173 -6.56 5.65 9.26
C PHE A 173 -5.29 4.82 9.12
N ASN A 174 -4.41 5.12 8.17
CA ASN A 174 -3.12 4.45 8.04
C ASN A 174 -2.01 5.14 8.87
N SER A 175 -2.19 6.39 9.33
CA SER A 175 -1.16 7.13 10.08
C SER A 175 -0.74 6.46 11.39
N VAL A 176 -1.55 5.55 11.90
CA VAL A 176 -1.23 4.69 13.04
C VAL A 176 0.11 3.96 12.88
N VAL A 177 0.50 3.63 11.64
CA VAL A 177 1.79 2.96 11.35
C VAL A 177 2.96 3.86 11.73
N GLY A 178 2.92 5.13 11.30
CA GLY A 178 3.96 6.10 11.63
C GLY A 178 3.91 6.56 13.09
N GLU A 179 2.72 6.69 13.69
CA GLU A 179 2.56 7.01 15.12
C GLU A 179 3.19 5.91 16.00
N GLU A 180 2.96 4.66 15.65
CA GLU A 180 3.59 3.52 16.33
C GLU A 180 5.10 3.52 16.13
N LEU A 181 5.58 3.83 14.91
CA LEU A 181 7.00 3.87 14.58
C LEU A 181 7.73 4.94 15.41
N ILE A 182 7.18 6.13 15.60
CA ILE A 182 7.76 7.17 16.47
C ILE A 182 8.03 6.62 17.87
N ASN A 183 7.03 5.97 18.47
CA ASN A 183 7.16 5.40 19.81
C ASN A 183 8.17 4.24 19.85
N GLN A 184 8.12 3.34 18.85
CA GLN A 184 8.99 2.18 18.77
C GLN A 184 10.45 2.57 18.55
N SER A 185 10.71 3.59 17.72
CA SER A 185 12.05 4.12 17.49
C SER A 185 12.66 4.69 18.76
N SER A 186 11.87 5.48 19.50
CA SER A 186 12.30 6.00 20.79
C SER A 186 12.58 4.88 21.81
N GLU A 187 11.75 3.83 21.84
CA GLU A 187 11.91 2.70 22.75
C GLU A 187 13.14 1.83 22.44
N LEU A 188 13.45 1.61 21.14
CA LEU A 188 14.44 0.63 20.71
C LEU A 188 15.84 1.21 20.49
N PHE A 189 15.93 2.40 19.91
CA PHE A 189 17.22 3.04 19.62
C PHE A 189 17.33 4.51 20.07
N ASN A 190 16.36 4.98 20.86
CA ASN A 190 16.35 6.29 21.52
C ASN A 190 16.57 7.49 20.57
N ALA A 191 16.11 7.35 19.31
CA ALA A 191 16.21 8.37 18.27
C ALA A 191 15.05 8.23 17.28
N MET A 192 14.89 9.21 16.37
CA MET A 192 14.08 9.02 15.17
C MET A 192 14.91 8.30 14.11
N PRO A 193 14.27 7.56 13.17
CA PRO A 193 14.98 6.96 12.05
C PRO A 193 15.70 8.01 11.19
N ASP A 194 16.86 7.66 10.66
CA ASP A 194 17.57 8.49 9.69
C ASP A 194 16.86 8.48 8.33
N ALA A 195 16.27 7.32 7.97
CA ALA A 195 15.44 7.20 6.79
C ALA A 195 14.26 6.22 7.00
N ILE A 196 13.16 6.49 6.32
CA ILE A 196 12.01 5.59 6.19
C ILE A 196 11.79 5.32 4.71
N VAL A 197 11.82 4.03 4.33
CA VAL A 197 11.63 3.57 2.95
C VAL A 197 10.29 2.84 2.83
N ALA A 198 9.49 3.19 1.86
CA ALA A 198 8.19 2.54 1.59
C ALA A 198 7.88 2.50 0.10
N CYS A 199 7.31 1.40 -0.39
CA CYS A 199 6.86 1.31 -1.77
C CYS A 199 5.65 2.21 -2.04
N VAL A 200 5.55 2.71 -3.28
CA VAL A 200 4.50 3.64 -3.70
C VAL A 200 3.86 3.16 -5.00
N GLY A 201 2.59 2.74 -4.92
CA GLY A 201 1.67 2.67 -6.04
C GLY A 201 0.69 3.85 -5.92
N GLY A 202 -0.56 3.63 -5.51
CA GLY A 202 -1.41 4.74 -5.05
C GLY A 202 -0.90 5.43 -3.78
N GLY A 203 -0.06 4.78 -2.98
CA GLY A 203 0.75 5.36 -1.91
C GLY A 203 0.19 5.26 -0.50
N SER A 204 -0.84 4.44 -0.24
CA SER A 204 -1.48 4.40 1.09
C SER A 204 -0.57 3.91 2.21
N ASN A 205 0.30 2.93 1.96
CA ASN A 205 1.26 2.46 2.97
C ASN A 205 2.32 3.52 3.28
N ALA A 206 2.89 4.11 2.24
CA ALA A 206 3.91 5.14 2.39
C ALA A 206 3.34 6.38 3.10
N MET A 207 2.15 6.84 2.70
CA MET A 207 1.50 7.99 3.36
C MET A 207 1.21 7.69 4.83
N GLY A 208 0.80 6.47 5.16
CA GLY A 208 0.55 6.06 6.55
C GLY A 208 1.79 6.16 7.43
N VAL A 209 2.95 5.77 6.92
CA VAL A 209 4.18 5.86 7.70
C VAL A 209 4.84 7.25 7.61
N PHE A 210 4.69 7.98 6.49
CA PHE A 210 5.30 9.29 6.28
C PHE A 210 4.59 10.42 7.01
N TYR A 211 3.25 10.39 7.06
CA TYR A 211 2.44 11.51 7.54
C TYR A 211 2.83 11.98 8.95
N PRO A 212 3.00 11.11 9.95
CA PRO A 212 3.46 11.53 11.28
C PRO A 212 4.89 12.08 11.31
N PHE A 213 5.70 11.80 10.27
CA PHE A 213 7.08 12.26 10.15
C PHE A 213 7.26 13.50 9.27
N ILE A 214 6.19 14.08 8.71
CA ILE A 214 6.30 15.26 7.81
C ILE A 214 7.08 16.41 8.44
N ASN A 215 6.88 16.64 9.73
CA ASN A 215 7.56 17.71 10.48
C ASN A 215 8.86 17.24 11.18
N VAL A 216 9.28 16.00 10.99
CA VAL A 216 10.51 15.43 11.56
C VAL A 216 11.62 15.55 10.51
N ASN A 217 12.23 16.74 10.41
CA ASN A 217 13.15 17.10 9.33
C ASN A 217 14.43 16.25 9.26
N GLN A 218 14.85 15.65 10.38
CA GLN A 218 16.04 14.79 10.43
C GLN A 218 15.79 13.40 9.80
N THR A 219 14.54 12.99 9.59
CA THR A 219 14.19 11.72 8.98
C THR A 219 13.95 11.91 7.49
N ARG A 220 14.73 11.26 6.63
CA ARG A 220 14.47 11.19 5.18
C ARG A 220 13.26 10.31 4.91
N LEU A 221 12.37 10.75 4.03
CA LEU A 221 11.21 9.98 3.58
C LEU A 221 11.42 9.57 2.13
N ILE A 222 11.47 8.27 1.86
CA ILE A 222 11.84 7.73 0.56
C ILE A 222 10.74 6.81 0.05
N GLY A 223 10.05 7.27 -1.01
CA GLY A 223 9.05 6.49 -1.72
C GLY A 223 9.68 5.76 -2.91
N VAL A 224 9.41 4.46 -3.04
CA VAL A 224 9.95 3.65 -4.12
C VAL A 224 8.82 3.20 -5.03
N GLU A 225 8.85 3.64 -6.29
CA GLU A 225 7.91 3.29 -7.34
C GLU A 225 8.41 2.11 -8.18
N ALA A 226 7.48 1.47 -8.91
CA ALA A 226 7.81 0.37 -9.82
C ALA A 226 8.37 0.91 -11.12
N GLY A 227 9.67 0.73 -11.35
CA GLY A 227 10.38 1.07 -12.56
C GLY A 227 10.17 0.08 -13.71
N GLY A 228 9.45 -1.03 -13.48
CA GLY A 228 9.15 -2.01 -14.52
C GLY A 228 10.41 -2.55 -15.19
N LYS A 229 10.47 -2.43 -16.52
CA LYS A 229 11.67 -2.79 -17.30
C LYS A 229 12.70 -1.67 -17.43
N GLY A 230 12.56 -0.62 -16.65
CA GLY A 230 13.34 0.62 -16.73
C GLY A 230 12.44 1.79 -17.13
N VAL A 231 12.56 2.92 -16.42
CA VAL A 231 11.74 4.12 -16.67
C VAL A 231 11.91 4.62 -18.09
N GLU A 232 13.12 4.55 -18.62
CA GLU A 232 13.47 4.96 -20.00
C GLU A 232 12.79 4.13 -21.10
N THR A 233 12.27 2.94 -20.76
CA THR A 233 11.56 2.08 -21.73
C THR A 233 10.10 2.49 -21.92
N GLY A 234 9.53 3.27 -20.98
CA GLY A 234 8.10 3.56 -20.90
C GLY A 234 7.25 2.40 -20.40
N GLU A 235 7.84 1.24 -20.08
CA GLU A 235 7.16 0.06 -19.52
C GLU A 235 7.34 0.01 -18.00
N HIS A 236 6.71 0.95 -17.28
CA HIS A 236 6.83 1.12 -15.82
C HIS A 236 5.53 1.69 -15.21
N ALA A 237 5.50 1.84 -13.88
CA ALA A 237 4.41 2.44 -13.12
C ALA A 237 4.96 3.45 -12.09
N ALA A 238 5.74 4.43 -12.57
CA ALA A 238 6.45 5.40 -11.74
C ALA A 238 6.03 6.86 -12.06
N PRO A 239 4.76 7.26 -11.74
CA PRO A 239 4.26 8.59 -12.09
C PRO A 239 5.01 9.73 -11.40
N LEU A 240 5.59 9.54 -10.21
CA LEU A 240 6.39 10.57 -9.55
C LEU A 240 7.78 10.73 -10.19
N ASN A 241 8.30 9.73 -10.90
CA ASN A 241 9.57 9.79 -11.59
C ASN A 241 9.45 10.27 -13.04
N ASP A 242 8.42 9.85 -13.79
CA ASP A 242 8.27 10.12 -15.24
C ASP A 242 6.85 10.58 -15.64
N GLY A 243 5.97 10.88 -14.69
CA GLY A 243 4.63 11.38 -14.97
C GLY A 243 4.56 12.91 -14.97
N GLU A 244 3.42 13.42 -15.45
CA GLU A 244 3.10 14.84 -15.49
C GLU A 244 1.86 15.14 -14.64
N PRO A 245 1.69 16.38 -14.13
CA PRO A 245 0.47 16.77 -13.43
C PRO A 245 -0.79 16.58 -14.28
N GLY A 246 -1.78 15.88 -13.76
CA GLY A 246 -3.04 15.60 -14.45
C GLY A 246 -4.16 15.22 -13.50
N VAL A 247 -5.37 15.05 -14.03
CA VAL A 247 -6.55 14.70 -13.23
C VAL A 247 -6.94 13.25 -13.50
N LEU A 248 -6.91 12.44 -12.44
CA LEU A 248 -7.36 11.05 -12.49
C LEU A 248 -8.25 10.76 -11.27
N HIS A 249 -9.36 10.07 -11.47
CA HIS A 249 -10.29 9.67 -10.40
C HIS A 249 -10.71 10.84 -9.47
N GLY A 250 -10.83 12.06 -10.03
CA GLY A 250 -11.27 13.25 -9.29
C GLY A 250 -10.19 13.90 -8.41
N ALA A 251 -8.93 13.57 -8.59
CA ALA A 251 -7.78 14.19 -7.91
C ALA A 251 -6.78 14.74 -8.93
N LEU A 252 -6.17 15.89 -8.62
CA LEU A 252 -5.00 16.41 -9.33
C LEU A 252 -3.74 15.82 -8.69
N SER A 253 -2.95 15.11 -9.48
CA SER A 253 -1.70 14.46 -9.02
C SER A 253 -0.76 14.21 -10.21
N TYR A 254 0.43 13.67 -9.97
CA TYR A 254 1.26 13.14 -11.03
C TYR A 254 0.61 11.90 -11.66
N LEU A 255 0.69 11.80 -12.97
CA LEU A 255 -0.03 10.83 -13.79
C LEU A 255 0.80 10.41 -15.00
N MET A 256 0.82 9.12 -15.29
CA MET A 256 1.34 8.58 -16.55
C MET A 256 0.34 8.92 -17.66
N GLN A 257 0.67 9.88 -18.51
CA GLN A 257 -0.18 10.33 -19.62
C GLN A 257 0.63 10.63 -20.87
N ASP A 258 -0.03 10.57 -22.03
CA ASP A 258 0.55 10.96 -23.31
C ASP A 258 0.40 12.48 -23.55
N ASP A 259 0.97 12.96 -24.65
CA ASP A 259 0.92 14.39 -25.06
C ASP A 259 -0.51 14.92 -25.30
N LYS A 260 -1.51 14.02 -25.35
CA LYS A 260 -2.94 14.35 -25.50
C LYS A 260 -3.70 14.25 -24.19
N GLY A 261 -2.99 13.97 -23.08
CA GLY A 261 -3.59 13.81 -21.77
C GLY A 261 -4.31 12.47 -21.58
N GLN A 262 -4.08 11.48 -22.45
CA GLN A 262 -4.64 10.15 -22.26
C GLN A 262 -3.76 9.35 -21.30
N VAL A 263 -4.41 8.66 -20.37
CA VAL A 263 -3.71 7.80 -19.39
C VAL A 263 -3.00 6.67 -20.13
N LYS A 264 -1.68 6.54 -19.91
CA LYS A 264 -0.87 5.44 -20.42
C LYS A 264 -1.16 4.15 -19.66
N GLU A 265 -1.00 3.02 -20.32
CA GLU A 265 -0.93 1.73 -19.65
C GLU A 265 0.37 1.64 -18.86
N THR A 266 0.29 1.05 -17.69
CA THR A 266 1.43 0.83 -16.80
C THR A 266 1.82 -0.64 -16.79
N LYS A 267 3.05 -0.93 -16.36
CA LYS A 267 3.55 -2.29 -16.18
C LYS A 267 4.37 -2.41 -14.92
N SER A 268 4.09 -3.44 -14.14
CA SER A 268 4.87 -3.88 -13.00
C SER A 268 4.63 -5.35 -12.73
N VAL A 269 5.65 -6.06 -12.29
CA VAL A 269 5.54 -7.42 -11.74
C VAL A 269 4.63 -7.44 -10.51
N SER A 270 4.54 -6.31 -9.81
CA SER A 270 3.68 -6.12 -8.65
C SER A 270 2.33 -5.52 -9.02
N ALA A 271 1.27 -6.31 -8.94
CA ALA A 271 -0.11 -5.85 -9.21
C ALA A 271 -0.55 -4.68 -8.30
N GLY A 272 0.01 -4.56 -7.10
CA GLY A 272 -0.33 -3.47 -6.17
C GLY A 272 0.37 -2.14 -6.47
N LEU A 273 1.41 -2.14 -7.32
CA LEU A 273 2.09 -0.94 -7.79
C LEU A 273 1.71 -0.58 -9.24
N ASP A 274 1.01 -1.47 -9.95
CA ASP A 274 0.59 -1.30 -11.34
C ASP A 274 -0.58 -0.30 -11.44
N TYR A 275 -0.28 0.99 -11.29
CA TYR A 275 -1.25 2.08 -11.28
C TYR A 275 -0.65 3.35 -11.87
N PRO A 276 -1.32 4.01 -12.84
CA PRO A 276 -0.76 5.13 -13.58
C PRO A 276 -0.74 6.46 -12.85
N GLY A 277 -1.28 6.54 -11.64
CA GLY A 277 -1.35 7.76 -10.84
C GLY A 277 -0.84 7.54 -9.42
N VAL A 278 -0.90 8.58 -8.60
CA VAL A 278 -0.46 8.56 -7.20
C VAL A 278 -1.37 9.45 -6.36
N GLY A 279 -1.32 9.30 -5.06
CA GLY A 279 -2.04 10.19 -4.14
C GLY A 279 -1.60 11.65 -4.24
N PRO A 280 -2.51 12.64 -4.18
CA PRO A 280 -2.17 14.05 -4.31
C PRO A 280 -1.21 14.54 -3.22
N GLU A 281 -1.24 13.98 -2.03
CA GLU A 281 -0.31 14.34 -0.96
C GLU A 281 1.13 13.88 -1.26
N HIS A 282 1.33 12.76 -1.98
CA HIS A 282 2.65 12.36 -2.47
C HIS A 282 3.19 13.35 -3.51
N SER A 283 2.32 13.84 -4.40
CA SER A 283 2.69 14.89 -5.36
C SER A 283 3.17 16.15 -4.64
N TRP A 284 2.45 16.57 -3.59
CA TRP A 284 2.86 17.70 -2.77
C TRP A 284 4.16 17.44 -2.00
N LEU A 285 4.38 16.24 -1.46
CA LEU A 285 5.64 15.89 -0.76
C LEU A 285 6.83 15.92 -1.71
N LYS A 286 6.66 15.50 -2.98
CA LYS A 286 7.66 15.64 -4.03
C LYS A 286 7.96 17.10 -4.33
N ASP A 287 6.93 17.88 -4.66
CA ASP A 287 7.08 19.27 -5.08
C ASP A 287 7.68 20.17 -3.98
N SER A 288 7.34 19.89 -2.72
CA SER A 288 7.91 20.58 -1.56
C SER A 288 9.34 20.12 -1.20
N GLY A 289 9.85 19.07 -1.82
CA GLY A 289 11.13 18.46 -1.48
C GLY A 289 11.14 17.77 -0.10
N ARG A 290 9.96 17.48 0.48
CA ARG A 290 9.89 16.81 1.79
C ARG A 290 10.13 15.31 1.71
N ALA A 291 9.76 14.68 0.60
CA ALA A 291 10.06 13.28 0.35
C ALA A 291 10.78 13.10 -0.99
N GLU A 292 11.66 12.12 -1.03
CA GLU A 292 12.35 11.66 -2.22
C GLU A 292 11.56 10.52 -2.86
N TYR A 293 11.54 10.49 -4.20
CA TYR A 293 10.89 9.39 -4.92
C TYR A 293 11.85 8.82 -5.95
N VAL A 294 11.99 7.51 -5.92
CA VAL A 294 12.88 6.74 -6.79
C VAL A 294 12.12 5.61 -7.45
N ALA A 295 12.61 5.12 -8.57
CA ALA A 295 12.06 3.96 -9.25
C ALA A 295 13.07 2.81 -9.23
N VAL A 296 12.57 1.59 -9.05
CA VAL A 296 13.36 0.35 -9.02
C VAL A 296 12.78 -0.63 -10.03
N SER A 297 13.64 -1.32 -10.78
CA SER A 297 13.23 -2.27 -11.80
C SER A 297 12.55 -3.52 -11.20
N ASP A 298 11.75 -4.21 -12.02
CA ASP A 298 11.16 -5.49 -11.64
C ASP A 298 12.24 -6.56 -11.33
N GLU A 299 13.37 -6.53 -12.04
CA GLU A 299 14.50 -7.44 -11.83
C GLU A 299 15.13 -7.23 -10.45
N ASP A 300 15.45 -5.99 -10.08
CA ASP A 300 16.01 -5.66 -8.77
C ASP A 300 15.02 -5.99 -7.63
N ALA A 301 13.74 -5.74 -7.86
CA ALA A 301 12.70 -6.09 -6.89
C ALA A 301 12.59 -7.62 -6.67
N LEU A 302 12.68 -8.42 -7.72
CA LEU A 302 12.72 -9.88 -7.63
C LEU A 302 13.96 -10.37 -6.91
N GLN A 303 15.14 -9.81 -7.21
CA GLN A 303 16.35 -10.11 -6.48
C GLN A 303 16.19 -9.83 -4.97
N ALA A 304 15.71 -8.66 -4.62
CA ALA A 304 15.47 -8.29 -3.22
C ALA A 304 14.43 -9.17 -2.53
N PHE A 305 13.40 -9.63 -3.27
CA PHE A 305 12.43 -10.60 -2.75
C PHE A 305 13.10 -11.89 -2.27
N HIS A 306 14.02 -12.44 -3.08
CA HIS A 306 14.78 -13.63 -2.72
C HIS A 306 15.75 -13.36 -1.56
N GLU A 307 16.51 -12.27 -1.63
CA GLU A 307 17.50 -11.91 -0.60
C GLU A 307 16.87 -11.75 0.79
N VAL A 308 15.76 -11.00 0.89
CA VAL A 308 15.04 -10.84 2.16
C VAL A 308 14.48 -12.16 2.68
N SER A 309 13.99 -13.02 1.77
CA SER A 309 13.49 -14.34 2.13
C SER A 309 14.61 -15.23 2.70
N GLU A 310 15.79 -15.21 2.09
CA GLU A 310 16.94 -16.01 2.52
C GLU A 310 17.63 -15.46 3.78
N PHE A 311 17.75 -14.12 3.88
CA PHE A 311 18.44 -13.52 5.03
C PHE A 311 17.57 -13.49 6.28
N GLU A 312 16.30 -13.10 6.17
CA GLU A 312 15.47 -12.87 7.35
C GLU A 312 14.36 -13.91 7.54
N GLY A 313 14.18 -14.84 6.60
CA GLY A 313 13.05 -15.79 6.64
C GLY A 313 11.70 -15.09 6.51
N ILE A 314 11.67 -13.91 5.89
CA ILE A 314 10.48 -13.09 5.66
C ILE A 314 10.23 -13.04 4.17
N ILE A 315 9.12 -13.58 3.71
CA ILE A 315 8.70 -13.50 2.31
C ILE A 315 7.88 -12.21 2.15
N PRO A 316 8.48 -11.12 1.63
CA PRO A 316 7.78 -9.84 1.48
C PRO A 316 6.83 -9.89 0.29
N ALA A 317 5.79 -9.07 0.28
CA ALA A 317 5.04 -8.83 -0.96
C ALA A 317 5.95 -8.20 -2.03
N LEU A 318 5.69 -8.47 -3.32
CA LEU A 318 6.44 -7.88 -4.44
C LEU A 318 6.43 -6.35 -4.39
N GLU A 319 5.34 -5.76 -3.88
CA GLU A 319 5.26 -4.33 -3.60
C GLU A 319 6.39 -3.88 -2.67
N THR A 320 6.56 -4.57 -1.55
CA THR A 320 7.60 -4.25 -0.56
C THR A 320 9.00 -4.58 -1.04
N ALA A 321 9.16 -5.58 -1.90
CA ALA A 321 10.43 -5.95 -2.48
C ALA A 321 11.09 -4.78 -3.24
N HIS A 322 10.30 -3.91 -3.90
CA HIS A 322 10.82 -2.68 -4.49
C HIS A 322 11.47 -1.74 -3.45
N ALA A 323 10.87 -1.62 -2.26
CA ALA A 323 11.45 -0.81 -1.20
C ALA A 323 12.77 -1.42 -0.66
N PHE A 324 12.86 -2.73 -0.59
CA PHE A 324 14.10 -3.42 -0.20
C PHE A 324 15.21 -3.27 -1.24
N ALA A 325 14.89 -3.36 -2.53
CA ALA A 325 15.87 -3.24 -3.61
C ALA A 325 16.60 -1.88 -3.59
N TYR A 326 15.93 -0.81 -3.19
CA TYR A 326 16.58 0.49 -3.08
C TYR A 326 17.65 0.56 -1.97
N LEU A 327 17.65 -0.36 -1.01
CA LEU A 327 18.66 -0.41 0.04
C LEU A 327 20.08 -0.57 -0.50
N ASP A 328 20.28 -1.24 -1.65
CA ASP A 328 21.57 -1.38 -2.30
C ASP A 328 22.24 -0.03 -2.63
N THR A 329 21.43 0.98 -2.92
CA THR A 329 21.90 2.33 -3.17
C THR A 329 21.92 3.14 -1.89
N LEU A 330 20.85 3.11 -1.12
CA LEU A 330 20.65 3.97 0.05
C LEU A 330 21.68 3.70 1.16
N MET A 331 21.99 2.43 1.45
CA MET A 331 22.89 2.08 2.56
C MET A 331 24.32 2.57 2.35
N LYS A 332 24.74 2.84 1.11
CA LYS A 332 26.05 3.42 0.80
C LYS A 332 26.18 4.89 1.23
N GLU A 333 25.07 5.56 1.48
CA GLU A 333 25.03 6.97 1.89
C GLU A 333 25.11 7.13 3.42
N PHE A 334 24.97 6.05 4.17
CA PHE A 334 24.94 6.04 5.63
C PHE A 334 26.19 5.42 6.26
N ASP A 335 26.48 5.86 7.47
CA ASP A 335 27.50 5.27 8.33
C ASP A 335 26.89 4.16 9.24
N SER A 336 27.74 3.56 10.06
CA SER A 336 27.35 2.45 10.95
C SER A 336 26.40 2.84 12.08
N SER A 337 26.18 4.13 12.33
CA SER A 337 25.28 4.61 13.38
C SER A 337 23.83 4.81 12.93
N ALA A 338 23.60 4.82 11.60
CA ALA A 338 22.30 5.12 11.04
C ALA A 338 21.26 4.02 11.31
N ASN A 339 20.00 4.44 11.49
CA ASN A 339 18.84 3.57 11.63
C ASN A 339 17.90 3.80 10.45
N VAL A 340 17.84 2.84 9.54
CA VAL A 340 16.97 2.87 8.35
C VAL A 340 15.79 1.94 8.58
N VAL A 341 14.57 2.44 8.38
CA VAL A 341 13.34 1.66 8.54
C VAL A 341 12.73 1.37 7.19
N VAL A 342 12.47 0.09 6.89
CA VAL A 342 11.63 -0.32 5.75
C VAL A 342 10.23 -0.66 6.23
N ASN A 343 9.20 -0.04 5.62
CA ASN A 343 7.82 -0.40 5.90
C ASN A 343 7.42 -1.64 5.11
N VAL A 344 7.35 -2.80 5.77
CA VAL A 344 6.94 -4.08 5.17
C VAL A 344 5.42 -4.08 5.02
N SER A 345 4.93 -3.54 3.93
CA SER A 345 3.52 -3.22 3.70
C SER A 345 2.59 -4.43 3.61
N GLY A 346 3.14 -5.60 3.25
CA GLY A 346 2.41 -6.85 3.11
C GLY A 346 3.33 -8.05 2.93
N ARG A 347 2.76 -9.24 3.10
CA ARG A 347 3.46 -10.52 2.92
C ARG A 347 3.28 -11.08 1.51
N GLY A 348 4.25 -11.88 1.07
CA GLY A 348 4.37 -12.39 -0.29
C GLY A 348 3.63 -13.69 -0.60
N ASP A 349 2.87 -14.27 0.34
CA ASP A 349 2.12 -15.53 0.07
C ASP A 349 1.26 -15.46 -1.21
N LYS A 350 0.75 -14.28 -1.53
CA LYS A 350 -0.06 -14.03 -2.72
C LYS A 350 0.75 -14.07 -4.03
N ASP A 351 2.06 -13.84 -3.93
CA ASP A 351 2.97 -13.64 -5.07
C ASP A 351 3.79 -14.89 -5.41
N ILE A 352 3.75 -15.93 -4.58
CA ILE A 352 4.56 -17.15 -4.72
C ILE A 352 4.41 -17.78 -6.11
N ASN A 353 3.17 -17.89 -6.62
CA ASN A 353 2.95 -18.48 -7.94
C ASN A 353 3.59 -17.64 -9.06
N THR A 354 3.47 -16.30 -8.97
CA THR A 354 4.07 -15.38 -9.94
C THR A 354 5.60 -15.46 -9.91
N VAL A 355 6.20 -15.46 -8.71
CA VAL A 355 7.65 -15.57 -8.55
C VAL A 355 8.13 -16.93 -9.04
N ALA A 356 7.48 -18.04 -8.67
CA ALA A 356 7.84 -19.38 -9.13
C ALA A 356 7.78 -19.50 -10.67
N GLU A 357 6.77 -18.90 -11.32
CA GLU A 357 6.67 -18.89 -12.78
C GLU A 357 7.85 -18.13 -13.42
N ILE A 358 8.24 -16.99 -12.86
CA ILE A 358 9.38 -16.19 -13.33
C ILE A 358 10.69 -16.97 -13.13
N ASP A 359 10.84 -17.64 -12.00
CA ASP A 359 12.00 -18.51 -11.69
C ASP A 359 12.02 -19.80 -12.54
N GLY A 360 11.00 -20.07 -13.36
CA GLY A 360 10.87 -21.28 -14.17
C GLY A 360 10.51 -22.53 -13.37
N ILE A 361 9.96 -22.38 -12.18
CA ILE A 361 9.55 -23.45 -11.27
C ILE A 361 8.06 -23.72 -11.44
N LYS A 362 7.68 -24.97 -11.69
CA LYS A 362 6.27 -25.39 -11.66
C LYS A 362 5.84 -25.65 -10.22
N VAL A 363 4.84 -24.92 -9.77
CA VAL A 363 4.17 -25.08 -8.47
C VAL A 363 2.85 -25.84 -8.65
#